data_ae6b1783f848f6be70a3748c39f18b1e
#
_entry.id   ae6b1783f848f6be70a3748c39f18b1e
#
_cell.length_a   1.000
_cell.length_b   1.000
_cell.length_c   1.000
_cell.angle_alpha   90.00
_cell.angle_beta   90.00
_cell.angle_gamma   90.00
#
_symmetry.space_group_name_H-M   'P 1'
#
loop_
_entity.id
_entity.type
_entity.pdbx_description
1 polymer ?
#
loop_
_entity_poly.entity_id
_entity_poly.type
_entity_poly.pdbx_seq_one_letter_code
_entity_poly.pdbx_strand_id
1 'polypeptide(L)'
;IIYNTTMVDPDDPNIGSWKLLWDERNAGNILQFNNSRDAFGSAQYLLGLDVNSDSEADWRQALEKLKEQKRVVQGYVMDEIYNKMENGSAAIASYYAGDFMTMYEENEDLEFYYPSEGTNLYVDAMCIPTSAKNKLIAERYIDFMLTEEPAVANAEYTYYGSPNRLVRENEEYIEYMNSIKDGGFDLMYDTDNVHATAYENLTPEKLALLNQLWEELKSDIDISTGIYVICGVIIAVMAGFGVCFAVRRKIRNIY
;
A
#
# COMPACT_ATOMS: atom_id res chain seq x y z
N ILE A 1 -8.13 -3.57 -3.23
CA ILE A 1 -8.22 -2.11 -3.38
C ILE A 1 -9.43 -1.59 -2.63
N ILE A 2 -9.24 -0.52 -1.89
CA ILE A 2 -10.28 0.22 -1.17
C ILE A 2 -10.52 1.51 -1.93
N TYR A 3 -11.77 1.91 -2.12
CA TYR A 3 -12.11 3.18 -2.76
C TYR A 3 -13.36 3.81 -2.14
N ASN A 4 -13.43 5.14 -2.19
CA ASN A 4 -14.58 5.90 -1.69
C ASN A 4 -15.58 6.11 -2.83
N THR A 5 -16.78 5.58 -2.69
CA THR A 5 -17.85 5.58 -3.70
C THR A 5 -18.44 6.97 -3.98
N THR A 6 -18.24 7.93 -3.08
CA THR A 6 -18.67 9.33 -3.27
C THR A 6 -17.62 10.17 -3.99
N MET A 7 -16.37 9.67 -4.11
CA MET A 7 -15.23 10.36 -4.73
C MET A 7 -14.80 9.73 -6.05
N VAL A 8 -14.99 8.42 -6.22
CA VAL A 8 -14.69 7.68 -7.43
C VAL A 8 -15.99 7.47 -8.20
N ASP A 9 -15.96 7.73 -9.51
CA ASP A 9 -17.13 7.50 -10.39
C ASP A 9 -17.53 6.01 -10.33
N PRO A 10 -18.77 5.67 -9.96
CA PRO A 10 -19.22 4.28 -9.89
C PRO A 10 -19.14 3.53 -11.22
N ASP A 11 -19.16 4.25 -12.32
CA ASP A 11 -19.03 3.69 -13.68
C ASP A 11 -17.57 3.68 -14.18
N ASP A 12 -16.58 3.91 -13.29
CA ASP A 12 -15.17 3.89 -13.66
C ASP A 12 -14.75 2.49 -14.17
N PRO A 13 -14.34 2.36 -15.44
CA PRO A 13 -13.98 1.07 -16.04
C PRO A 13 -12.73 0.42 -15.40
N ASN A 14 -12.01 1.14 -14.54
CA ASN A 14 -10.84 0.63 -13.84
C ASN A 14 -11.19 0.00 -12.48
N ILE A 15 -12.43 0.13 -12.00
CA ILE A 15 -12.90 -0.60 -10.81
C ILE A 15 -12.81 -2.11 -11.10
N GLY A 16 -12.30 -2.89 -10.16
CA GLY A 16 -12.03 -4.31 -10.32
C GLY A 16 -10.61 -4.64 -10.84
N SER A 17 -9.78 -3.63 -11.11
CA SER A 17 -8.42 -3.77 -11.64
C SER A 17 -7.41 -2.95 -10.82
N TRP A 18 -6.14 -3.38 -10.81
CA TRP A 18 -5.03 -2.56 -10.30
C TRP A 18 -4.89 -1.24 -11.04
N LYS A 19 -5.43 -1.10 -12.27
CA LYS A 19 -5.39 0.13 -13.08
C LYS A 19 -5.93 1.34 -12.33
N LEU A 20 -6.86 1.16 -11.39
CA LEU A 20 -7.44 2.25 -10.61
C LEU A 20 -6.37 3.05 -9.85
N LEU A 21 -5.26 2.40 -9.42
CA LEU A 21 -4.14 3.07 -8.75
C LEU A 21 -3.24 3.89 -9.69
N TRP A 22 -3.45 3.83 -11.00
CA TRP A 22 -2.74 4.62 -12.02
C TRP A 22 -3.65 5.61 -12.74
N ASP A 23 -4.86 5.82 -12.24
CA ASP A 23 -5.83 6.66 -12.90
C ASP A 23 -5.56 8.14 -12.66
N GLU A 24 -5.23 8.86 -13.73
CA GLU A 24 -4.95 10.29 -13.69
C GLU A 24 -6.15 11.15 -13.24
N ARG A 25 -7.39 10.64 -13.38
CA ARG A 25 -8.60 11.33 -12.92
C ARG A 25 -8.63 11.48 -11.40
N ASN A 26 -7.98 10.56 -10.71
CA ASN A 26 -7.88 10.54 -9.26
C ASN A 26 -6.52 11.03 -8.74
N ALA A 27 -5.74 11.74 -9.57
CA ALA A 27 -4.41 12.21 -9.19
C ALA A 27 -4.41 13.05 -7.90
N GLY A 28 -3.50 12.72 -7.00
CA GLY A 28 -3.39 13.36 -5.68
C GLY A 28 -4.33 12.80 -4.61
N ASN A 29 -5.20 11.82 -4.96
CA ASN A 29 -6.13 11.17 -4.04
C ASN A 29 -5.90 9.65 -3.92
N ILE A 30 -4.78 9.14 -4.44
CA ILE A 30 -4.42 7.72 -4.44
C ILE A 30 -3.32 7.46 -3.41
N LEU A 31 -3.50 6.44 -2.59
CA LEU A 31 -2.52 5.95 -1.62
C LEU A 31 -1.95 4.61 -2.10
N GLN A 32 -0.64 4.46 -1.95
CA GLN A 32 0.07 3.22 -2.26
C GLN A 32 0.78 2.69 -1.01
N PHE A 33 1.02 1.39 -0.95
CA PHE A 33 1.79 0.75 0.11
C PHE A 33 3.17 1.39 0.31
N ASN A 34 3.52 1.70 1.54
CA ASN A 34 4.90 1.98 1.95
C ASN A 34 5.64 0.68 2.35
N ASN A 35 5.29 -0.40 1.70
CA ASN A 35 5.94 -1.70 1.75
C ASN A 35 6.43 -2.02 0.34
N SER A 36 7.74 -2.22 0.17
CA SER A 36 8.35 -2.42 -1.14
C SER A 36 7.80 -3.66 -1.85
N ARG A 37 7.58 -4.76 -1.12
CA ARG A 37 7.11 -6.00 -1.71
C ARG A 37 5.70 -5.88 -2.27
N ASP A 38 4.79 -5.24 -1.52
CA ASP A 38 3.40 -5.06 -1.92
C ASP A 38 3.26 -4.00 -3.02
N ALA A 39 4.02 -2.90 -2.92
CA ALA A 39 4.03 -1.87 -3.97
C ALA A 39 4.52 -2.43 -5.31
N PHE A 40 5.63 -3.18 -5.32
CA PHE A 40 6.12 -3.85 -6.53
C PHE A 40 5.14 -4.91 -7.01
N GLY A 41 4.54 -5.69 -6.09
CA GLY A 41 3.52 -6.67 -6.41
C GLY A 41 2.35 -6.09 -7.18
N SER A 42 1.82 -4.93 -6.78
CA SER A 42 0.72 -4.26 -7.49
C SER A 42 1.07 -3.94 -8.94
N ALA A 43 2.30 -3.49 -9.20
CA ALA A 43 2.78 -3.22 -10.55
C ALA A 43 3.04 -4.50 -11.34
N GLN A 44 3.57 -5.56 -10.70
CA GLN A 44 3.80 -6.85 -11.34
C GLN A 44 2.48 -7.50 -11.78
N TYR A 45 1.45 -7.52 -10.91
CA TYR A 45 0.12 -8.01 -11.27
C TYR A 45 -0.47 -7.22 -12.45
N LEU A 46 -0.42 -5.89 -12.38
CA LEU A 46 -0.93 -5.03 -13.46
C LEU A 46 -0.24 -5.30 -14.81
N LEU A 47 1.04 -5.66 -14.79
CA LEU A 47 1.83 -5.99 -15.99
C LEU A 47 1.71 -7.46 -16.42
N GLY A 48 1.01 -8.31 -15.65
CA GLY A 48 0.93 -9.75 -15.87
C GLY A 48 2.27 -10.47 -15.66
N LEU A 49 3.15 -9.91 -14.81
CA LEU A 49 4.43 -10.50 -14.44
C LEU A 49 4.26 -11.43 -13.23
N ASP A 50 5.14 -12.43 -13.13
CA ASP A 50 5.22 -13.28 -11.94
C ASP A 50 5.77 -12.47 -10.75
N VAL A 51 4.98 -12.37 -9.68
CA VAL A 51 5.38 -11.67 -8.44
C VAL A 51 6.56 -12.35 -7.73
N ASN A 52 6.83 -13.61 -8.05
CA ASN A 52 7.96 -14.38 -7.53
C ASN A 52 9.11 -14.52 -8.56
N SER A 53 9.08 -13.73 -9.64
CA SER A 53 10.04 -13.80 -10.74
C SER A 53 11.50 -13.71 -10.26
N ASP A 54 12.33 -14.55 -10.87
CA ASP A 54 13.78 -14.51 -10.71
C ASP A 54 14.46 -13.46 -11.60
N SER A 55 13.73 -12.90 -12.56
CA SER A 55 14.23 -11.98 -13.58
C SER A 55 14.38 -10.55 -13.04
N GLU A 56 15.60 -10.03 -13.00
CA GLU A 56 15.83 -8.61 -12.71
C GLU A 56 15.08 -7.69 -13.69
N ALA A 57 14.91 -8.13 -14.94
CA ALA A 57 14.20 -7.34 -15.94
C ALA A 57 12.72 -7.11 -15.56
N ASP A 58 12.06 -8.11 -14.96
CA ASP A 58 10.66 -7.99 -14.49
C ASP A 58 10.54 -6.99 -13.34
N TRP A 59 11.49 -7.03 -12.39
CA TRP A 59 11.55 -6.06 -11.31
C TRP A 59 11.78 -4.64 -11.80
N ARG A 60 12.62 -4.47 -12.83
CA ARG A 60 12.85 -3.15 -13.45
C ARG A 60 11.62 -2.66 -14.23
N GLN A 61 10.87 -3.54 -14.90
CA GLN A 61 9.61 -3.17 -15.53
C GLN A 61 8.59 -2.69 -14.48
N ALA A 62 8.48 -3.40 -13.36
CA ALA A 62 7.62 -2.99 -12.25
C ALA A 62 8.05 -1.62 -11.67
N LEU A 63 9.37 -1.36 -11.53
CA LEU A 63 9.89 -0.06 -11.11
C LEU A 63 9.44 1.07 -12.05
N GLU A 64 9.62 0.89 -13.36
CA GLU A 64 9.21 1.93 -14.33
C GLU A 64 7.69 2.18 -14.24
N LYS A 65 6.90 1.13 -14.04
CA LYS A 65 5.46 1.26 -13.84
C LYS A 65 5.11 2.02 -12.55
N LEU A 66 5.84 1.79 -11.47
CA LEU A 66 5.67 2.55 -10.22
C LEU A 66 6.13 4.02 -10.37
N LYS A 67 7.16 4.30 -11.18
CA LYS A 67 7.54 5.69 -11.49
C LYS A 67 6.45 6.44 -12.25
N GLU A 68 5.74 5.77 -13.17
CA GLU A 68 4.54 6.36 -13.80
C GLU A 68 3.48 6.70 -12.75
N GLN A 69 3.24 5.81 -11.78
CA GLN A 69 2.26 5.99 -10.71
C GLN A 69 2.59 7.18 -9.80
N LYS A 70 3.87 7.51 -9.59
CA LYS A 70 4.29 8.64 -8.73
C LYS A 70 3.61 9.96 -9.08
N ARG A 71 3.19 10.14 -10.32
CA ARG A 71 2.53 11.37 -10.77
C ARG A 71 1.10 11.51 -10.24
N VAL A 72 0.49 10.40 -9.86
CA VAL A 72 -0.90 10.35 -9.44
C VAL A 72 -1.08 10.03 -7.95
N VAL A 73 -0.10 9.40 -7.29
CA VAL A 73 -0.22 9.09 -5.87
C VAL A 73 -0.11 10.33 -4.99
N GLN A 74 -0.92 10.40 -3.96
CA GLN A 74 -0.80 11.35 -2.86
C GLN A 74 0.42 11.01 -2.00
N GLY A 75 0.67 9.73 -1.77
CA GLY A 75 1.79 9.24 -0.96
C GLY A 75 1.83 7.72 -0.81
N TYR A 76 2.96 7.28 -0.27
CA TYR A 76 3.18 5.91 0.18
C TYR A 76 2.92 5.87 1.68
N VAL A 77 1.98 5.05 2.13
CA VAL A 77 1.51 5.00 3.51
C VAL A 77 1.42 3.56 4.04
N MET A 78 1.38 3.42 5.34
CA MET A 78 0.93 2.22 6.05
C MET A 78 -0.23 2.63 6.95
N ASP A 79 -0.08 2.68 8.25
CA ASP A 79 -1.17 2.95 9.19
C ASP A 79 -1.85 4.33 9.02
N GLU A 80 -1.21 5.27 8.33
CA GLU A 80 -1.83 6.55 7.99
C GLU A 80 -3.04 6.42 7.06
N ILE A 81 -3.22 5.25 6.43
CA ILE A 81 -4.35 4.97 5.55
C ILE A 81 -5.69 5.08 6.28
N TYR A 82 -5.78 4.60 7.53
CA TYR A 82 -7.00 4.65 8.31
C TYR A 82 -7.56 6.08 8.35
N ASN A 83 -6.80 7.00 8.92
CA ASN A 83 -7.23 8.40 8.99
C ASN A 83 -7.57 9.02 7.62
N LYS A 84 -6.83 8.64 6.56
CA LYS A 84 -7.01 9.25 5.24
C LYS A 84 -8.25 8.75 4.52
N MET A 85 -8.55 7.46 4.62
CA MET A 85 -9.73 6.87 4.00
C MET A 85 -11.00 7.18 4.81
N GLU A 86 -10.94 7.07 6.14
CA GLU A 86 -12.06 7.34 7.04
C GLU A 86 -12.56 8.79 6.92
N ASN A 87 -11.66 9.78 6.84
CA ASN A 87 -12.05 11.19 6.73
C ASN A 87 -12.18 11.72 5.29
N GLY A 88 -12.02 10.87 4.27
CA GLY A 88 -12.11 11.27 2.87
C GLY A 88 -10.96 12.14 2.36
N SER A 89 -9.79 12.13 3.01
CA SER A 89 -8.59 12.85 2.51
C SER A 89 -7.91 12.12 1.36
N ALA A 90 -8.28 10.88 1.08
CA ALA A 90 -7.90 10.10 -0.08
C ALA A 90 -9.13 9.37 -0.61
N ALA A 91 -9.13 9.09 -1.92
CA ALA A 91 -10.23 8.45 -2.60
C ALA A 91 -9.97 6.95 -2.85
N ILE A 92 -8.73 6.56 -3.02
CA ILE A 92 -8.34 5.20 -3.43
C ILE A 92 -7.09 4.78 -2.66
N ALA A 93 -7.06 3.53 -2.24
CA ALA A 93 -5.90 2.95 -1.58
C ALA A 93 -5.72 1.47 -1.92
N SER A 94 -4.46 1.03 -2.00
CA SER A 94 -4.11 -0.39 -1.88
C SER A 94 -3.90 -0.73 -0.42
N TYR A 95 -4.67 -1.67 0.12
CA TYR A 95 -4.48 -2.15 1.49
C TYR A 95 -5.11 -3.53 1.72
N TYR A 96 -5.07 -4.03 2.94
CA TYR A 96 -5.46 -5.38 3.27
C TYR A 96 -6.96 -5.49 3.56
N ALA A 97 -7.54 -6.67 3.30
CA ALA A 97 -8.99 -6.88 3.37
C ALA A 97 -9.57 -6.73 4.79
N GLY A 98 -8.88 -7.23 5.83
CA GLY A 98 -9.36 -7.08 7.21
C GLY A 98 -9.38 -5.62 7.65
N ASP A 99 -8.35 -4.86 7.30
CA ASP A 99 -8.27 -3.43 7.62
C ASP A 99 -9.35 -2.60 6.90
N PHE A 100 -9.80 -3.06 5.73
CA PHE A 100 -10.95 -2.45 5.06
C PHE A 100 -12.21 -2.50 5.94
N MET A 101 -12.50 -3.63 6.58
CA MET A 101 -13.67 -3.76 7.45
C MET A 101 -13.62 -2.77 8.63
N THR A 102 -12.44 -2.59 9.24
CA THR A 102 -12.23 -1.58 10.28
C THR A 102 -12.51 -0.16 9.79
N MET A 103 -11.99 0.19 8.59
CA MET A 103 -12.23 1.52 8.00
C MET A 103 -13.69 1.71 7.57
N TYR A 104 -14.37 0.63 7.15
CA TYR A 104 -15.78 0.67 6.74
C TYR A 104 -16.71 1.00 7.91
N GLU A 105 -16.42 0.54 9.14
CA GLU A 105 -17.19 0.93 10.33
C GLU A 105 -17.18 2.44 10.59
N GLU A 106 -16.10 3.12 10.23
CA GLU A 106 -15.96 4.58 10.41
C GLU A 106 -16.44 5.36 9.17
N ASN A 107 -16.45 4.73 7.99
CA ASN A 107 -16.89 5.37 6.76
C ASN A 107 -17.54 4.34 5.81
N GLU A 108 -18.86 4.27 5.83
CA GLU A 108 -19.68 3.37 5.01
C GLU A 108 -19.66 3.71 3.50
N ASP A 109 -19.08 4.86 3.11
CA ASP A 109 -18.87 5.21 1.70
C ASP A 109 -17.70 4.43 1.07
N LEU A 110 -16.95 3.66 1.85
CA LEU A 110 -15.84 2.85 1.35
C LEU A 110 -16.34 1.53 0.75
N GLU A 111 -15.74 1.14 -0.34
CA GLU A 111 -15.90 -0.17 -0.97
C GLU A 111 -14.56 -0.85 -1.21
N PHE A 112 -14.60 -2.17 -1.36
CA PHE A 112 -13.43 -3.02 -1.53
C PHE A 112 -13.62 -4.03 -2.66
N TYR A 113 -12.54 -4.31 -3.38
CA TYR A 113 -12.48 -5.44 -4.30
C TYR A 113 -11.08 -6.07 -4.38
N TYR A 114 -11.05 -7.35 -4.71
CA TYR A 114 -9.83 -8.04 -5.14
C TYR A 114 -9.62 -7.79 -6.62
N PRO A 115 -8.43 -7.25 -7.05
CA PRO A 115 -8.17 -7.00 -8.46
C PRO A 115 -8.18 -8.26 -9.32
N SER A 116 -8.75 -8.18 -10.51
CA SER A 116 -8.92 -9.31 -11.43
C SER A 116 -7.61 -9.88 -11.96
N GLU A 117 -6.55 -9.08 -11.99
CA GLU A 117 -5.20 -9.53 -12.38
C GLU A 117 -4.54 -10.42 -11.34
N GLY A 118 -5.05 -10.40 -10.12
CA GLY A 118 -4.55 -11.17 -8.99
C GLY A 118 -4.10 -10.30 -7.83
N THR A 119 -3.86 -10.96 -6.69
CA THR A 119 -3.40 -10.32 -5.45
C THR A 119 -2.49 -11.26 -4.67
N ASN A 120 -1.80 -10.75 -3.65
CA ASN A 120 -1.02 -11.60 -2.77
C ASN A 120 -1.91 -12.34 -1.76
N LEU A 121 -1.50 -13.56 -1.44
CA LEU A 121 -1.99 -14.34 -0.30
C LEU A 121 -0.94 -14.34 0.79
N TYR A 122 -1.32 -14.01 2.00
CA TYR A 122 -0.44 -14.06 3.16
C TYR A 122 -1.13 -14.76 4.33
N VAL A 123 -0.32 -15.24 5.26
CA VAL A 123 -0.76 -15.91 6.48
C VAL A 123 -0.02 -15.30 7.65
N ASP A 124 -0.75 -14.70 8.58
CA ASP A 124 -0.21 -14.26 9.85
C ASP A 124 -0.14 -15.45 10.82
N ALA A 125 0.99 -15.59 11.50
CA ALA A 125 1.23 -16.73 12.34
C ALA A 125 1.94 -16.34 13.66
N MET A 126 1.49 -16.93 14.76
CA MET A 126 2.22 -16.88 16.03
C MET A 126 3.38 -17.85 16.01
N CYS A 127 4.59 -17.35 16.23
CA CYS A 127 5.81 -18.14 16.23
C CYS A 127 6.54 -18.09 17.58
N ILE A 128 7.11 -19.23 17.99
CA ILE A 128 7.94 -19.32 19.19
C ILE A 128 9.42 -19.27 18.76
N PRO A 129 10.18 -18.20 19.09
CA PRO A 129 11.60 -18.12 18.73
C PRO A 129 12.40 -19.26 19.38
N THR A 130 13.44 -19.73 18.71
CA THR A 130 14.34 -20.78 19.24
C THR A 130 15.02 -20.39 20.55
N SER A 131 15.17 -19.08 20.81
CA SER A 131 15.73 -18.51 22.04
C SER A 131 14.73 -18.38 23.18
N ALA A 132 13.46 -18.76 23.00
CA ALA A 132 12.42 -18.64 24.02
C ALA A 132 12.75 -19.46 25.26
N LYS A 133 12.76 -18.81 26.43
CA LYS A 133 13.05 -19.47 27.75
C LYS A 133 11.85 -20.22 28.32
N ASN A 134 10.64 -19.78 27.98
CA ASN A 134 9.39 -20.31 28.54
C ASN A 134 8.52 -20.93 27.42
N LYS A 135 9.12 -21.84 26.63
CA LYS A 135 8.46 -22.48 25.47
C LYS A 135 7.11 -23.09 25.84
N LEU A 136 7.03 -23.81 26.97
CA LEU A 136 5.79 -24.45 27.42
C LEU A 136 4.65 -23.44 27.65
N ILE A 137 4.95 -22.26 28.18
CA ILE A 137 3.93 -21.21 28.40
C ILE A 137 3.50 -20.62 27.07
N ALA A 138 4.43 -20.41 26.15
CA ALA A 138 4.13 -19.93 24.80
C ALA A 138 3.24 -20.93 24.03
N GLU A 139 3.54 -22.23 24.11
CA GLU A 139 2.71 -23.28 23.52
C GLU A 139 1.29 -23.27 24.10
N ARG A 140 1.15 -23.17 25.42
CA ARG A 140 -0.17 -23.08 26.07
C ARG A 140 -0.94 -21.82 25.70
N TYR A 141 -0.26 -20.71 25.47
CA TYR A 141 -0.89 -19.48 24.99
C TYR A 141 -1.43 -19.67 23.56
N ILE A 142 -0.65 -20.28 22.69
CA ILE A 142 -1.10 -20.59 21.32
C ILE A 142 -2.29 -21.54 21.36
N ASP A 143 -2.22 -22.61 22.17
CA ASP A 143 -3.34 -23.54 22.35
C ASP A 143 -4.61 -22.84 22.87
N PHE A 144 -4.46 -21.91 23.81
CA PHE A 144 -5.58 -21.09 24.30
C PHE A 144 -6.20 -20.24 23.20
N MET A 145 -5.38 -19.56 22.39
CA MET A 145 -5.85 -18.74 21.26
C MET A 145 -6.53 -19.57 20.15
N LEU A 146 -6.33 -20.87 20.11
CA LEU A 146 -6.99 -21.78 19.16
C LEU A 146 -8.32 -22.33 19.69
N THR A 147 -8.66 -22.14 20.96
CA THR A 147 -9.98 -22.50 21.50
C THR A 147 -11.05 -21.56 20.99
N GLU A 148 -12.31 -21.99 20.97
CA GLU A 148 -13.40 -21.31 20.27
C GLU A 148 -13.57 -19.84 20.67
N GLU A 149 -13.81 -19.58 21.96
CA GLU A 149 -14.07 -18.23 22.47
C GLU A 149 -12.94 -17.22 22.16
N PRO A 150 -11.66 -17.48 22.48
CA PRO A 150 -10.57 -16.57 22.12
C PRO A 150 -10.34 -16.47 20.60
N ALA A 151 -10.54 -17.54 19.85
CA ALA A 151 -10.34 -17.52 18.40
C ALA A 151 -11.42 -16.67 17.70
N VAL A 152 -12.67 -16.77 18.12
CA VAL A 152 -13.79 -15.94 17.65
C VAL A 152 -13.54 -14.47 18.01
N ALA A 153 -13.26 -14.18 19.29
CA ALA A 153 -12.98 -12.79 19.71
C ALA A 153 -11.80 -12.16 18.98
N ASN A 154 -10.76 -12.95 18.68
CA ASN A 154 -9.63 -12.46 17.87
C ASN A 154 -10.03 -12.19 16.42
N ALA A 155 -10.86 -13.03 15.81
CA ALA A 155 -11.33 -12.84 14.44
C ALA A 155 -12.28 -11.64 14.32
N GLU A 156 -13.18 -11.45 15.29
CA GLU A 156 -14.03 -10.26 15.39
C GLU A 156 -13.23 -8.96 15.52
N TYR A 157 -12.15 -8.99 16.30
CA TYR A 157 -11.31 -7.80 16.49
C TYR A 157 -10.46 -7.46 15.28
N THR A 158 -9.97 -8.46 14.55
CA THR A 158 -9.03 -8.25 13.44
C THR A 158 -9.69 -8.20 12.07
N TYR A 159 -10.91 -8.72 11.94
CA TYR A 159 -11.68 -8.90 10.69
C TYR A 159 -11.01 -9.80 9.65
N TYR A 160 -9.86 -10.40 9.92
CA TYR A 160 -9.20 -11.31 9.00
C TYR A 160 -9.80 -12.71 9.05
N GLY A 161 -9.88 -13.36 7.89
CA GLY A 161 -10.35 -14.73 7.77
C GLY A 161 -9.48 -15.69 8.60
N SER A 162 -10.07 -16.31 9.61
CA SER A 162 -9.39 -17.29 10.45
C SER A 162 -9.40 -18.67 9.77
N PRO A 163 -8.25 -19.40 9.73
CA PRO A 163 -8.21 -20.78 9.28
C PRO A 163 -8.84 -21.76 10.29
N ASN A 164 -9.18 -21.29 11.49
CA ASN A 164 -9.79 -22.11 12.53
C ASN A 164 -11.25 -22.41 12.19
N ARG A 165 -11.57 -23.72 12.04
CA ARG A 165 -12.92 -24.17 11.72
C ARG A 165 -13.97 -23.72 12.75
N LEU A 166 -13.60 -23.67 14.04
CA LEU A 166 -14.50 -23.21 15.10
C LEU A 166 -14.97 -21.76 14.90
N VAL A 167 -14.14 -20.92 14.30
CA VAL A 167 -14.49 -19.54 13.94
C VAL A 167 -15.35 -19.55 12.66
N ARG A 168 -14.89 -20.24 11.63
CA ARG A 168 -15.55 -20.26 10.32
C ARG A 168 -16.98 -20.82 10.35
N GLU A 169 -17.25 -21.77 11.27
CA GLU A 169 -18.57 -22.41 11.43
C GLU A 169 -19.39 -21.78 12.56
N ASN A 170 -18.91 -20.73 13.23
CA ASN A 170 -19.62 -20.07 14.32
C ASN A 170 -20.71 -19.13 13.78
N GLU A 171 -21.97 -19.45 14.07
CA GLU A 171 -23.12 -18.70 13.55
C GLU A 171 -23.15 -17.24 14.06
N GLU A 172 -22.78 -16.98 15.31
CA GLU A 172 -22.76 -15.64 15.90
C GLU A 172 -21.69 -14.77 15.24
N TYR A 173 -20.51 -15.34 14.94
CA TYR A 173 -19.47 -14.66 14.20
C TYR A 173 -19.88 -14.34 12.75
N ILE A 174 -20.54 -15.27 12.06
CA ILE A 174 -21.05 -15.03 10.70
C ILE A 174 -22.07 -13.90 10.70
N GLU A 175 -23.02 -13.91 11.67
CA GLU A 175 -24.00 -12.84 11.82
C GLU A 175 -23.34 -11.49 12.15
N TYR A 176 -22.33 -11.50 13.03
CA TYR A 176 -21.57 -10.30 13.38
C TYR A 176 -20.90 -9.68 12.16
N MET A 177 -20.13 -10.45 11.37
CA MET A 177 -19.46 -9.96 10.17
C MET A 177 -20.44 -9.38 9.15
N ASN A 178 -21.59 -10.03 8.95
CA ASN A 178 -22.63 -9.56 8.03
C ASN A 178 -23.42 -8.37 8.60
N SER A 179 -23.39 -8.14 9.91
CA SER A 179 -24.03 -6.95 10.52
C SER A 179 -23.21 -5.68 10.29
N ILE A 180 -21.86 -5.81 10.14
CA ILE A 180 -20.98 -4.68 9.85
C ILE A 180 -21.14 -4.27 8.39
N LYS A 181 -21.02 -5.23 7.48
CA LYS A 181 -21.22 -5.01 6.05
C LYS A 181 -21.99 -6.20 5.46
N ASP A 182 -22.97 -5.92 4.63
CA ASP A 182 -23.69 -6.97 3.91
C ASP A 182 -22.71 -7.79 3.06
N GLY A 183 -22.70 -9.11 3.28
CA GLY A 183 -21.73 -10.01 2.69
C GLY A 183 -20.31 -9.93 3.27
N GLY A 184 -20.11 -9.30 4.44
CA GLY A 184 -18.79 -9.12 5.07
C GLY A 184 -18.09 -10.41 5.41
N PHE A 185 -18.83 -11.46 5.80
CA PHE A 185 -18.26 -12.79 6.00
C PHE A 185 -17.74 -13.38 4.68
N ASP A 186 -18.54 -13.35 3.64
CA ASP A 186 -18.15 -13.90 2.33
C ASP A 186 -16.96 -13.16 1.73
N LEU A 187 -16.87 -11.85 1.95
CA LEU A 187 -15.72 -11.04 1.51
C LEU A 187 -14.39 -11.59 2.04
N MET A 188 -14.37 -12.14 3.26
CA MET A 188 -13.17 -12.69 3.91
C MET A 188 -12.95 -14.18 3.62
N TYR A 189 -14.00 -14.94 3.32
CA TYR A 189 -13.94 -16.40 3.25
C TYR A 189 -14.28 -17.00 1.88
N ASP A 190 -15.07 -16.34 1.04
CA ASP A 190 -15.34 -16.79 -0.34
C ASP A 190 -14.28 -16.25 -1.31
N THR A 191 -13.07 -16.79 -1.16
CA THR A 191 -11.91 -16.40 -1.96
C THR A 191 -11.58 -17.40 -3.08
N ASP A 192 -12.43 -18.38 -3.35
CA ASP A 192 -12.20 -19.43 -4.35
C ASP A 192 -12.03 -18.86 -5.77
N ASN A 193 -12.66 -17.71 -6.05
CA ASN A 193 -12.56 -17.02 -7.33
C ASN A 193 -11.48 -15.94 -7.35
N VAL A 194 -10.77 -15.72 -6.25
CA VAL A 194 -9.69 -14.74 -6.17
C VAL A 194 -8.39 -15.36 -6.67
N HIS A 195 -7.82 -14.77 -7.69
CA HIS A 195 -6.49 -15.16 -8.17
C HIS A 195 -5.42 -14.68 -7.19
N ALA A 196 -5.13 -15.51 -6.17
CA ALA A 196 -4.19 -15.17 -5.11
C ALA A 196 -2.89 -15.97 -5.21
N THR A 197 -1.75 -15.31 -5.04
CA THR A 197 -0.41 -15.92 -5.09
C THR A 197 0.35 -15.62 -3.81
N ALA A 198 0.86 -16.64 -3.12
CA ALA A 198 1.73 -16.44 -1.97
C ALA A 198 3.10 -15.90 -2.42
N TYR A 199 3.60 -14.90 -1.72
CA TYR A 199 4.98 -14.43 -1.94
C TYR A 199 5.98 -15.44 -1.41
N GLU A 200 6.93 -15.82 -2.25
CA GLU A 200 8.07 -16.62 -1.85
C GLU A 200 9.14 -15.78 -1.14
N ASN A 201 9.94 -16.45 -0.31
CA ASN A 201 11.08 -15.79 0.32
C ASN A 201 12.10 -15.37 -0.74
N LEU A 202 12.48 -14.11 -0.74
CA LEU A 202 13.52 -13.59 -1.61
C LEU A 202 14.90 -14.09 -1.18
N THR A 203 15.73 -14.46 -2.15
CA THR A 203 17.15 -14.67 -1.87
C THR A 203 17.81 -13.36 -1.39
N PRO A 204 18.95 -13.40 -0.70
CA PRO A 204 19.66 -12.19 -0.27
C PRO A 204 19.95 -11.22 -1.42
N GLU A 205 20.28 -11.74 -2.60
CA GLU A 205 20.57 -10.96 -3.80
C GLU A 205 19.32 -10.24 -4.32
N LYS A 206 18.17 -10.94 -4.37
CA LYS A 206 16.89 -10.35 -4.78
C LYS A 206 16.38 -9.33 -3.77
N LEU A 207 16.52 -9.61 -2.48
CA LEU A 207 16.17 -8.65 -1.43
C LEU A 207 17.00 -7.37 -1.55
N ALA A 208 18.30 -7.51 -1.84
CA ALA A 208 19.18 -6.37 -2.08
C ALA A 208 18.76 -5.58 -3.33
N LEU A 209 18.41 -6.29 -4.41
CA LEU A 209 17.88 -5.66 -5.62
C LEU A 209 16.57 -4.90 -5.33
N LEU A 210 15.60 -5.53 -4.69
CA LEU A 210 14.32 -4.90 -4.34
C LEU A 210 14.55 -3.63 -3.50
N ASN A 211 15.41 -3.70 -2.48
CA ASN A 211 15.74 -2.54 -1.66
C ASN A 211 16.38 -1.42 -2.49
N GLN A 212 17.29 -1.75 -3.39
CA GLN A 212 17.91 -0.77 -4.30
C GLN A 212 16.85 -0.10 -5.20
N LEU A 213 15.98 -0.89 -5.83
CA LEU A 213 14.93 -0.36 -6.70
C LEU A 213 13.89 0.46 -5.92
N TRP A 214 13.61 0.10 -4.69
CA TRP A 214 12.74 0.86 -3.80
C TRP A 214 13.32 2.23 -3.43
N GLU A 215 14.62 2.28 -3.12
CA GLU A 215 15.31 3.55 -2.89
C GLU A 215 15.38 4.39 -4.17
N GLU A 216 15.59 3.77 -5.32
CA GLU A 216 15.53 4.44 -6.62
C GLU A 216 14.16 5.07 -6.85
N LEU A 217 13.07 4.33 -6.65
CA LEU A 217 11.72 4.83 -6.76
C LEU A 217 11.47 6.02 -5.84
N LYS A 218 11.89 5.94 -4.58
CA LYS A 218 11.68 7.02 -3.59
C LYS A 218 12.52 8.26 -3.87
N SER A 219 13.75 8.09 -4.34
CA SER A 219 14.67 9.18 -4.66
C SER A 219 14.41 9.83 -6.02
N ASP A 220 13.65 9.17 -6.89
CA ASP A 220 13.25 9.71 -8.19
C ASP A 220 12.31 10.91 -7.96
N ILE A 221 12.89 12.09 -7.94
CA ILE A 221 12.16 13.35 -7.81
C ILE A 221 11.89 13.83 -9.23
N ASP A 222 10.65 13.80 -9.66
CA ASP A 222 10.21 14.48 -10.88
C ASP A 222 10.36 16.00 -10.65
N ILE A 223 11.59 16.50 -10.85
CA ILE A 223 11.88 17.93 -10.75
C ILE A 223 11.22 18.57 -11.94
N SER A 224 10.03 19.15 -11.73
CA SER A 224 9.32 19.84 -12.78
C SER A 224 10.24 20.89 -13.43
N THR A 225 10.15 21.04 -14.75
CA THR A 225 10.90 22.06 -15.53
C THR A 225 10.82 23.44 -14.88
N GLY A 226 9.73 23.73 -14.15
CA GLY A 226 9.55 24.96 -13.37
C GLY A 226 10.61 25.16 -12.29
N ILE A 227 11.07 24.10 -11.61
CA ILE A 227 12.12 24.22 -10.57
C ILE A 227 13.45 24.59 -11.21
N TYR A 228 13.80 24.01 -12.37
CA TYR A 228 15.01 24.40 -13.10
C TYR A 228 14.97 25.86 -13.53
N VAL A 229 13.80 26.34 -13.98
CA VAL A 229 13.62 27.77 -14.36
C VAL A 229 13.78 28.66 -13.12
N ILE A 230 13.16 28.32 -12.00
CA ILE A 230 13.28 29.09 -10.74
C ILE A 230 14.73 29.11 -10.26
N CYS A 231 15.42 27.96 -10.23
CA CYS A 231 16.83 27.91 -9.86
C CYS A 231 17.71 28.75 -10.81
N GLY A 232 17.45 28.69 -12.11
CA GLY A 232 18.14 29.51 -13.11
C GLY A 232 17.95 31.02 -12.88
N VAL A 233 16.72 31.42 -12.57
CA VAL A 233 16.41 32.84 -12.24
C VAL A 233 17.13 33.26 -10.96
N ILE A 234 17.12 32.46 -9.91
CA ILE A 234 17.83 32.79 -8.64
C ILE A 234 19.32 32.94 -8.89
N ILE A 235 19.94 32.03 -9.64
CA ILE A 235 21.38 32.12 -9.99
C ILE A 235 21.69 33.40 -10.78
N ALA A 236 20.87 33.74 -11.77
CA ALA A 236 21.01 34.93 -12.58
C ALA A 236 20.92 36.21 -11.73
N VAL A 237 19.96 36.28 -10.80
CA VAL A 237 19.79 37.40 -9.86
C VAL A 237 21.01 37.54 -8.94
N MET A 238 21.50 36.43 -8.38
CA MET A 238 22.69 36.44 -7.53
C MET A 238 23.94 36.90 -8.29
N ALA A 239 24.13 36.43 -9.52
CA ALA A 239 25.23 36.88 -10.38
C ALA A 239 25.13 38.39 -10.67
N GLY A 240 23.91 38.89 -10.97
CA GLY A 240 23.66 40.32 -11.17
C GLY A 240 24.03 41.19 -9.95
N PHE A 241 23.65 40.74 -8.75
CA PHE A 241 24.06 41.41 -7.49
C PHE A 241 25.58 41.39 -7.30
N GLY A 242 26.25 40.29 -7.61
CA GLY A 242 27.71 40.16 -7.54
C GLY A 242 28.42 41.15 -8.44
N VAL A 243 27.95 41.26 -9.70
CA VAL A 243 28.49 42.26 -10.67
C VAL A 243 28.25 43.69 -10.19
N CYS A 244 27.05 44.00 -9.74
CA CYS A 244 26.70 45.34 -9.22
C CYS A 244 27.57 45.70 -8.02
N PHE A 245 27.81 44.77 -7.10
CA PHE A 245 28.69 45.00 -5.95
C PHE A 245 30.15 45.19 -6.38
N ALA A 246 30.64 44.40 -7.32
CA ALA A 246 32.00 44.54 -7.86
C ALA A 246 32.20 45.90 -8.55
N VAL A 247 31.23 46.36 -9.36
CA VAL A 247 31.25 47.66 -10.02
C VAL A 247 31.22 48.81 -8.99
N ARG A 248 30.33 48.77 -8.00
CA ARG A 248 30.27 49.75 -6.90
C ARG A 248 31.57 49.80 -6.12
N ARG A 249 32.20 48.68 -5.83
CA ARG A 249 33.51 48.63 -5.13
C ARG A 249 34.64 49.28 -5.97
N LYS A 250 34.62 49.02 -7.29
CA LYS A 250 35.60 49.60 -8.21
C LYS A 250 35.46 51.14 -8.31
N ILE A 251 34.22 51.64 -8.39
CA ILE A 251 33.95 53.09 -8.42
C ILE A 251 34.38 53.75 -7.11
N ARG A 252 34.09 53.13 -5.96
CA ARG A 252 34.48 53.67 -4.64
C ARG A 252 35.99 53.74 -4.38
N ASN A 253 36.78 52.92 -5.11
CA ASN A 253 38.22 52.90 -5.01
C ASN A 253 38.93 53.90 -6.00
N ILE A 254 38.16 54.57 -6.83
CA ILE A 254 38.66 55.59 -7.80
C ILE A 254 38.46 56.99 -7.29
N TYR A 255 37.62 57.17 -6.29
CA TYR A 255 37.40 58.42 -5.54
C TYR A 255 37.84 58.28 -4.07
#